data_d37d2b617c57cf2cc762777f1a172ba9
#
_entry.id   d37d2b617c57cf2cc762777f1a172ba9
#
_cell.length_a   1.000
_cell.length_b   1.000
_cell.length_c   1.000
_cell.angle_alpha   90.00
_cell.angle_beta   90.00
_cell.angle_gamma   90.00
#
_symmetry.space_group_name_H-M   'P 1'
#
loop_
_entity.id
_entity.type
_entity.pdbx_description
1 polymer ?
#
loop_
_entity_poly.entity_id
_entity_poly.type
_entity_poly.pdbx_seq_one_letter_code
_entity_poly.pdbx_strand_id
1 'polypeptide(L)'
;SKTTVSMREKSDAIDYKYYIEPNIPPIKLREEFINDIKKNMPVLEYERKCKYIDEYGISYIDASTLTKDKKLSDYFESVISYGSNPKETSNVVVGFLLGYLNKNYKDIADINIEPKDFSEIIKMMSDGKISNKQVKDIFTKALDEDKNVLEVAKSIGTQISDKEEIRKIINEVFDENPKVIDDFKSGKNVNGFIMGLIMKKTSGKVNPGVTNMVLGEELKKL
;
A
#
# COMPACT_ATOMS: atom_id res chain seq x y z
N SER A 1 -2.54 35.89 -50.48
CA SER A 1 -3.25 35.21 -49.39
C SER A 1 -2.22 34.79 -48.32
N LYS A 2 -2.55 34.96 -47.01
CA LYS A 2 -1.66 34.58 -45.91
C LYS A 2 -2.01 33.17 -45.34
N THR A 3 -2.49 32.28 -46.20
CA THR A 3 -2.88 30.93 -45.82
C THR A 3 -1.87 29.93 -46.36
N THR A 4 -1.45 29.01 -45.49
CA THR A 4 -0.60 27.88 -45.88
C THR A 4 -1.47 26.81 -46.54
N VAL A 5 -1.14 26.40 -47.75
CA VAL A 5 -1.83 25.35 -48.49
C VAL A 5 -0.92 24.15 -48.56
N SER A 6 -1.40 22.96 -48.25
CA SER A 6 -0.67 21.71 -48.47
C SER A 6 -0.47 21.51 -49.95
N MET A 7 0.77 21.46 -50.42
CA MET A 7 1.09 21.35 -51.84
C MET A 7 1.30 19.91 -52.28
N ARG A 8 1.75 19.00 -51.40
CA ARG A 8 2.08 17.61 -51.77
C ARG A 8 2.29 16.77 -50.52
N GLU A 9 1.64 15.64 -50.41
CA GLU A 9 1.95 14.60 -49.44
C GLU A 9 3.07 13.68 -49.99
N LYS A 10 4.13 13.50 -49.20
CA LYS A 10 5.23 12.61 -49.59
C LYS A 10 4.85 11.13 -49.59
N SER A 11 3.75 10.77 -48.94
CA SER A 11 3.20 9.41 -48.94
C SER A 11 2.70 8.94 -50.30
N ASP A 12 2.36 9.88 -51.19
CA ASP A 12 1.88 9.56 -52.54
C ASP A 12 3.00 9.40 -53.57
N ALA A 13 4.27 9.51 -53.18
CA ALA A 13 5.40 9.29 -54.05
C ALA A 13 5.56 7.78 -54.32
N ILE A 14 4.95 7.33 -55.41
CA ILE A 14 5.01 5.95 -55.95
C ILE A 14 6.44 5.46 -56.26
N ASP A 15 7.41 6.34 -56.15
CA ASP A 15 8.80 6.07 -56.48
C ASP A 15 9.62 5.32 -55.41
N TYR A 16 9.09 5.19 -54.17
CA TYR A 16 9.74 4.35 -53.17
C TYR A 16 9.33 2.89 -53.40
N LYS A 17 10.03 2.23 -54.28
CA LYS A 17 9.91 0.79 -54.45
C LYS A 17 10.48 0.11 -53.24
N TYR A 18 9.63 -0.45 -52.39
CA TYR A 18 10.04 -1.29 -51.28
C TYR A 18 10.50 -2.64 -51.83
N TYR A 19 11.78 -2.73 -52.12
CA TYR A 19 12.42 -3.99 -52.46
C TYR A 19 12.89 -4.68 -51.20
N ILE A 20 12.83 -6.03 -51.21
CA ILE A 20 13.58 -6.83 -50.26
C ILE A 20 15.07 -6.50 -50.52
N GLU A 21 15.75 -6.05 -49.45
CA GLU A 21 17.17 -5.74 -49.53
C GLU A 21 17.94 -6.99 -50.01
N PRO A 22 18.71 -6.92 -51.11
CA PRO A 22 19.36 -8.11 -51.66
C PRO A 22 20.32 -8.79 -50.68
N ASN A 23 20.91 -8.00 -49.78
CA ASN A 23 21.90 -8.49 -48.81
C ASN A 23 21.26 -9.05 -47.53
N ILE A 24 19.95 -8.91 -47.35
CA ILE A 24 19.22 -9.39 -46.18
C ILE A 24 18.21 -10.44 -46.63
N PRO A 25 18.48 -11.73 -46.43
CA PRO A 25 17.55 -12.78 -46.82
C PRO A 25 16.27 -12.69 -45.98
N PRO A 26 15.10 -13.02 -46.55
CA PRO A 26 13.85 -13.00 -45.85
C PRO A 26 13.87 -14.00 -44.68
N ILE A 27 13.63 -13.51 -43.46
CA ILE A 27 13.55 -14.34 -42.27
C ILE A 27 12.11 -14.84 -42.14
N LYS A 28 11.91 -16.15 -42.30
CA LYS A 28 10.63 -16.81 -42.08
C LYS A 28 10.59 -17.34 -40.64
N LEU A 29 9.78 -16.71 -39.81
CA LEU A 29 9.53 -17.23 -38.46
C LEU A 29 8.61 -18.46 -38.55
N ARG A 30 9.00 -19.56 -37.89
CA ARG A 30 8.17 -20.75 -37.79
C ARG A 30 7.06 -20.51 -36.76
N GLU A 31 5.88 -21.04 -37.04
CA GLU A 31 4.72 -20.91 -36.09
C GLU A 31 5.04 -21.48 -34.72
N GLU A 32 5.82 -22.56 -34.64
CA GLU A 32 6.28 -23.15 -33.37
C GLU A 32 7.06 -22.13 -32.52
N PHE A 33 7.99 -21.41 -33.15
CA PHE A 33 8.77 -20.36 -32.49
C PHE A 33 7.89 -19.22 -31.97
N ILE A 34 6.92 -18.79 -32.77
CA ILE A 34 5.95 -17.76 -32.37
C ILE A 34 5.09 -18.26 -31.20
N ASN A 35 4.64 -19.50 -31.25
CA ASN A 35 3.84 -20.11 -30.20
C ASN A 35 4.62 -20.30 -28.89
N ASP A 36 5.89 -20.64 -28.98
CA ASP A 36 6.76 -20.74 -27.80
C ASP A 36 6.97 -19.37 -27.14
N ILE A 37 7.19 -18.32 -27.94
CA ILE A 37 7.26 -16.96 -27.39
C ILE A 37 5.94 -16.57 -26.72
N LYS A 38 4.79 -16.83 -27.37
CA LYS A 38 3.48 -16.51 -26.80
C LYS A 38 3.23 -17.23 -25.48
N LYS A 39 3.63 -18.50 -25.38
CA LYS A 39 3.47 -19.31 -24.14
C LYS A 39 4.33 -18.78 -22.98
N ASN A 40 5.53 -18.29 -23.31
CA ASN A 40 6.50 -17.81 -22.32
C ASN A 40 6.44 -16.29 -22.11
N MET A 41 5.50 -15.60 -22.77
CA MET A 41 5.35 -14.17 -22.64
C MET A 41 4.85 -13.83 -21.23
N PRO A 42 5.55 -12.98 -20.47
CA PRO A 42 5.09 -12.55 -19.16
C PRO A 42 3.82 -11.71 -19.31
N VAL A 43 3.02 -11.67 -18.25
CA VAL A 43 1.87 -10.77 -18.17
C VAL A 43 2.34 -9.33 -18.32
N LEU A 44 1.75 -8.60 -19.27
CA LEU A 44 2.13 -7.23 -19.58
C LEU A 44 1.64 -6.23 -18.53
N GLU A 45 2.30 -5.07 -18.45
CA GLU A 45 1.94 -3.99 -17.52
C GLU A 45 0.45 -3.63 -17.60
N TYR A 46 -0.09 -3.49 -18.79
CA TYR A 46 -1.49 -3.14 -18.99
C TYR A 46 -2.45 -4.20 -18.45
N GLU A 47 -2.17 -5.47 -18.69
CA GLU A 47 -2.99 -6.59 -18.19
C GLU A 47 -2.95 -6.67 -16.66
N ARG A 48 -1.76 -6.50 -16.07
CA ARG A 48 -1.61 -6.43 -14.60
C ARG A 48 -2.40 -5.26 -14.03
N LYS A 49 -2.31 -4.09 -14.66
CA LYS A 49 -3.04 -2.89 -14.23
C LYS A 49 -4.55 -3.11 -14.24
N CYS A 50 -5.10 -3.67 -15.34
CA CYS A 50 -6.51 -4.01 -15.42
C CYS A 50 -6.91 -4.98 -14.30
N LYS A 51 -6.14 -6.05 -14.10
CA LYS A 51 -6.36 -7.02 -13.03
C LYS A 51 -6.39 -6.35 -11.65
N TYR A 52 -5.44 -5.45 -11.36
CA TYR A 52 -5.37 -4.77 -10.06
C TYR A 52 -6.58 -3.87 -9.81
N ILE A 53 -7.10 -3.22 -10.86
CA ILE A 53 -8.28 -2.38 -10.76
C ILE A 53 -9.56 -3.22 -10.65
N ASP A 54 -9.75 -4.17 -11.56
CA ASP A 54 -11.02 -4.88 -11.75
C ASP A 54 -11.21 -5.99 -10.69
N GLU A 55 -10.15 -6.76 -10.37
CA GLU A 55 -10.23 -7.88 -9.45
C GLU A 55 -9.89 -7.48 -8.00
N TYR A 56 -8.89 -6.62 -7.81
CA TYR A 56 -8.40 -6.27 -6.46
C TYR A 56 -8.99 -4.96 -5.94
N GLY A 57 -9.71 -4.21 -6.77
CA GLY A 57 -10.34 -2.94 -6.39
C GLY A 57 -9.34 -1.84 -6.00
N ILE A 58 -8.12 -1.90 -6.55
CA ILE A 58 -7.07 -0.91 -6.32
C ILE A 58 -7.34 0.33 -7.17
N SER A 59 -6.98 1.53 -6.68
CA SER A 59 -7.14 2.75 -7.44
C SER A 59 -6.29 2.74 -8.72
N TYR A 60 -6.73 3.44 -9.77
CA TYR A 60 -5.97 3.57 -11.02
C TYR A 60 -4.55 4.11 -10.78
N ILE A 61 -4.40 5.05 -9.85
CA ILE A 61 -3.11 5.67 -9.52
C ILE A 61 -2.17 4.66 -8.88
N ASP A 62 -2.67 3.92 -7.88
CA ASP A 62 -1.87 2.92 -7.16
C ASP A 62 -1.52 1.73 -8.07
N ALA A 63 -2.49 1.25 -8.87
CA ALA A 63 -2.26 0.21 -9.85
C ALA A 63 -1.20 0.63 -10.88
N SER A 64 -1.26 1.86 -11.40
CA SER A 64 -0.25 2.41 -12.30
C SER A 64 1.12 2.54 -11.63
N THR A 65 1.17 2.86 -10.35
CA THR A 65 2.44 2.95 -9.60
C THR A 65 3.05 1.59 -9.36
N LEU A 66 2.24 0.60 -8.99
CA LEU A 66 2.67 -0.77 -8.75
C LEU A 66 3.18 -1.46 -10.02
N THR A 67 2.62 -1.13 -11.20
CA THR A 67 2.96 -1.79 -12.46
C THR A 67 4.10 -1.15 -13.22
N LYS A 68 4.60 0.02 -12.81
CA LYS A 68 5.75 0.70 -13.43
C LYS A 68 7.02 -0.14 -13.41
N ASP A 69 7.23 -0.87 -12.33
CA ASP A 69 8.37 -1.76 -12.17
C ASP A 69 7.90 -3.21 -12.06
N LYS A 70 8.47 -4.06 -12.90
CA LYS A 70 8.16 -5.49 -12.92
C LYS A 70 8.50 -6.15 -11.57
N LYS A 71 9.65 -5.82 -10.97
CA LYS A 71 10.07 -6.41 -9.69
C LYS A 71 9.09 -6.05 -8.56
N LEU A 72 8.63 -4.80 -8.55
CA LEU A 72 7.62 -4.34 -7.60
C LEU A 72 6.29 -5.06 -7.78
N SER A 73 5.85 -5.22 -9.03
CA SER A 73 4.63 -5.99 -9.34
C SER A 73 4.74 -7.43 -8.89
N ASP A 74 5.87 -8.09 -9.21
CA ASP A 74 6.12 -9.49 -8.86
C ASP A 74 6.16 -9.67 -7.32
N TYR A 75 6.80 -8.72 -6.60
CA TYR A 75 6.80 -8.71 -5.15
C TYR A 75 5.39 -8.53 -4.57
N PHE A 76 4.63 -7.56 -5.06
CA PHE A 76 3.25 -7.31 -4.65
C PHE A 76 2.36 -8.54 -4.86
N GLU A 77 2.44 -9.15 -6.05
CA GLU A 77 1.69 -10.39 -6.36
C GLU A 77 2.10 -11.55 -5.45
N SER A 78 3.39 -11.66 -5.14
CA SER A 78 3.88 -12.64 -4.18
C SER A 78 3.29 -12.42 -2.78
N VAL A 79 3.24 -11.19 -2.29
CA VAL A 79 2.66 -10.87 -0.98
C VAL A 79 1.18 -11.26 -0.92
N ILE A 80 0.38 -10.90 -1.92
CA ILE A 80 -1.05 -11.23 -1.92
C ILE A 80 -1.32 -12.70 -2.11
N SER A 81 -0.41 -13.46 -2.76
CA SER A 81 -0.52 -14.91 -2.90
C SER A 81 -0.55 -15.65 -1.56
N TYR A 82 0.03 -15.07 -0.51
CA TYR A 82 -0.06 -15.55 0.87
C TYR A 82 -1.35 -15.15 1.59
N GLY A 83 -2.31 -14.55 0.89
CA GLY A 83 -3.67 -14.31 1.38
C GLY A 83 -3.86 -13.02 2.19
N SER A 84 -3.02 -12.00 2.00
CA SER A 84 -3.27 -10.65 2.49
C SER A 84 -4.29 -9.92 1.62
N ASN A 85 -4.98 -8.92 2.19
CA ASN A 85 -5.93 -8.10 1.45
C ASN A 85 -5.18 -7.23 0.43
N PRO A 86 -5.48 -7.34 -0.89
CA PRO A 86 -4.75 -6.63 -1.94
C PRO A 86 -4.79 -5.10 -1.79
N LYS A 87 -5.93 -4.55 -1.38
CA LYS A 87 -6.11 -3.11 -1.22
C LYS A 87 -5.29 -2.54 -0.07
N GLU A 88 -5.28 -3.23 1.06
CA GLU A 88 -4.46 -2.85 2.22
C GLU A 88 -2.97 -3.03 1.94
N THR A 89 -2.60 -4.13 1.27
CA THR A 89 -1.23 -4.37 0.81
C THR A 89 -0.76 -3.24 -0.11
N SER A 90 -1.58 -2.85 -1.09
CA SER A 90 -1.30 -1.72 -1.99
C SER A 90 -1.08 -0.42 -1.22
N ASN A 91 -1.95 -0.11 -0.25
CA ASN A 91 -1.82 1.10 0.57
C ASN A 91 -0.50 1.16 1.34
N VAL A 92 -0.03 0.02 1.87
CA VAL A 92 1.25 -0.04 2.60
C VAL A 92 2.43 0.01 1.63
N VAL A 93 2.38 -0.71 0.53
CA VAL A 93 3.46 -0.72 -0.48
C VAL A 93 3.62 0.66 -1.12
N VAL A 94 2.55 1.25 -1.62
CA VAL A 94 2.60 2.56 -2.30
C VAL A 94 2.76 3.71 -1.31
N GLY A 95 2.01 3.69 -0.22
CA GLY A 95 1.98 4.80 0.74
C GLY A 95 3.16 4.84 1.72
N PHE A 96 3.87 3.75 1.92
CA PHE A 96 4.99 3.68 2.85
C PHE A 96 6.26 3.11 2.21
N LEU A 97 6.22 1.86 1.73
CA LEU A 97 7.41 1.14 1.29
C LEU A 97 8.15 1.86 0.16
N LEU A 98 7.44 2.29 -0.88
CA LEU A 98 8.04 3.05 -1.98
C LEU A 98 8.64 4.38 -1.51
N GLY A 99 7.98 5.07 -0.57
CA GLY A 99 8.52 6.31 0.01
C GLY A 99 9.82 6.06 0.77
N TYR A 100 9.90 4.96 1.52
CA TYR A 100 11.11 4.54 2.22
C TYR A 100 12.24 4.18 1.25
N LEU A 101 11.94 3.38 0.22
CA LEU A 101 12.92 2.96 -0.78
C LEU A 101 13.49 4.18 -1.53
N ASN A 102 12.64 5.07 -2.00
CA ASN A 102 13.05 6.28 -2.70
C ASN A 102 13.94 7.19 -1.84
N LYS A 103 13.57 7.36 -0.56
CA LYS A 103 14.34 8.17 0.38
C LYS A 103 15.75 7.60 0.63
N ASN A 104 15.88 6.29 0.63
CA ASN A 104 17.14 5.59 0.92
C ASN A 104 17.87 5.15 -0.35
N TYR A 105 17.40 5.54 -1.55
CA TYR A 105 17.99 5.14 -2.84
C TYR A 105 18.13 3.62 -3.00
N LYS A 106 17.14 2.86 -2.49
CA LYS A 106 17.07 1.40 -2.56
C LYS A 106 16.03 0.95 -3.58
N ASP A 107 16.25 -0.22 -4.17
CA ASP A 107 15.27 -0.93 -5.01
C ASP A 107 14.50 -1.97 -4.15
N ILE A 108 13.35 -2.45 -4.66
CA ILE A 108 12.58 -3.52 -4.02
C ILE A 108 13.42 -4.82 -3.87
N ALA A 109 14.41 -5.02 -4.75
CA ALA A 109 15.31 -6.16 -4.68
C ALA A 109 16.35 -6.07 -3.54
N ASP A 110 16.55 -4.87 -2.98
CA ASP A 110 17.54 -4.62 -1.93
C ASP A 110 16.95 -4.82 -0.52
N ILE A 111 15.66 -5.10 -0.41
CA ILE A 111 15.02 -5.32 0.89
C ILE A 111 15.03 -6.79 1.28
N ASN A 112 15.35 -7.06 2.55
CA ASN A 112 15.32 -8.39 3.13
C ASN A 112 14.00 -8.66 3.87
N ILE A 113 12.86 -8.40 3.20
CA ILE A 113 11.53 -8.71 3.74
C ILE A 113 10.87 -9.75 2.85
N GLU A 114 10.71 -10.94 3.38
CA GLU A 114 10.02 -12.01 2.65
C GLU A 114 8.55 -11.64 2.40
N PRO A 115 8.00 -11.92 1.20
CA PRO A 115 6.59 -11.65 0.88
C PRO A 115 5.62 -12.31 1.86
N LYS A 116 5.96 -13.48 2.40
CA LYS A 116 5.19 -14.18 3.42
C LYS A 116 5.07 -13.36 4.71
N ASP A 117 6.20 -12.87 5.22
CA ASP A 117 6.25 -12.11 6.46
C ASP A 117 5.54 -10.77 6.31
N PHE A 118 5.70 -10.12 5.14
CA PHE A 118 4.96 -8.91 4.81
C PHE A 118 3.45 -9.17 4.84
N SER A 119 2.99 -10.26 4.20
CA SER A 119 1.58 -10.67 4.19
C SER A 119 1.04 -10.89 5.60
N GLU A 120 1.84 -11.48 6.50
CA GLU A 120 1.45 -11.73 7.90
C GLU A 120 1.21 -10.41 8.66
N ILE A 121 2.09 -9.42 8.48
CA ILE A 121 1.92 -8.08 9.07
C ILE A 121 0.64 -7.41 8.55
N ILE A 122 0.35 -7.51 7.26
CA ILE A 122 -0.89 -6.95 6.70
C ILE A 122 -2.12 -7.65 7.29
N LYS A 123 -2.09 -8.98 7.46
CA LYS A 123 -3.18 -9.71 8.12
C LYS A 123 -3.39 -9.29 9.56
N MET A 124 -2.30 -9.10 10.32
CA MET A 124 -2.39 -8.58 11.68
C MET A 124 -3.02 -7.18 11.73
N MET A 125 -2.78 -6.35 10.72
CA MET A 125 -3.41 -5.05 10.58
C MET A 125 -4.90 -5.18 10.24
N SER A 126 -5.26 -6.03 9.28
CA SER A 126 -6.66 -6.32 8.92
C SER A 126 -7.47 -6.86 10.09
N ASP A 127 -6.85 -7.73 10.91
CA ASP A 127 -7.44 -8.28 12.13
C ASP A 127 -7.56 -7.25 13.28
N GLY A 128 -7.02 -6.03 13.10
CA GLY A 128 -6.99 -5.01 14.14
C GLY A 128 -6.04 -5.31 15.31
N LYS A 129 -5.08 -6.24 15.12
CA LYS A 129 -4.06 -6.57 16.13
C LYS A 129 -2.95 -5.52 16.20
N ILE A 130 -2.70 -4.83 15.10
CA ILE A 130 -1.74 -3.74 14.99
C ILE A 130 -2.33 -2.57 14.21
N SER A 131 -1.92 -1.35 14.55
CA SER A 131 -2.37 -0.14 13.87
C SER A 131 -1.52 0.18 12.64
N ASN A 132 -2.05 0.99 11.71
CA ASN A 132 -1.27 1.50 10.57
C ASN A 132 0.04 2.19 10.99
N LYS A 133 0.07 2.86 12.15
CA LYS A 133 1.28 3.48 12.68
C LYS A 133 2.28 2.40 13.09
N GLN A 134 1.84 1.38 13.82
CA GLN A 134 2.71 0.26 14.22
C GLN A 134 3.26 -0.49 13.00
N VAL A 135 2.47 -0.67 11.93
CA VAL A 135 2.94 -1.26 10.67
C VAL A 135 4.13 -0.47 10.11
N LYS A 136 4.02 0.87 10.06
CA LYS A 136 5.11 1.73 9.58
C LYS A 136 6.34 1.63 10.49
N ASP A 137 6.15 1.65 11.81
CA ASP A 137 7.24 1.54 12.78
C ASP A 137 7.94 0.17 12.70
N ILE A 138 7.17 -0.92 12.50
CA ILE A 138 7.69 -2.28 12.31
C ILE A 138 8.56 -2.36 11.06
N PHE A 139 8.02 -1.92 9.92
CA PHE A 139 8.78 -1.96 8.66
C PHE A 139 9.99 -1.03 8.67
N THR A 140 9.88 0.16 9.25
CA THR A 140 11.03 1.08 9.38
C THR A 140 12.14 0.43 10.18
N LYS A 141 11.84 -0.11 11.36
CA LYS A 141 12.84 -0.78 12.19
C LYS A 141 13.44 -2.01 11.52
N ALA A 142 12.60 -2.84 10.88
CA ALA A 142 13.07 -4.04 10.20
C ALA A 142 14.04 -3.69 9.06
N LEU A 143 13.74 -2.64 8.28
CA LEU A 143 14.55 -2.17 7.16
C LEU A 143 15.83 -1.44 7.60
N ASP A 144 15.79 -0.69 8.71
CA ASP A 144 16.93 0.05 9.23
C ASP A 144 17.92 -0.86 9.96
N GLU A 145 17.43 -1.88 10.68
CA GLU A 145 18.23 -2.79 11.50
C GLU A 145 18.52 -4.12 10.79
N ASP A 146 18.03 -4.32 9.56
CA ASP A 146 18.10 -5.58 8.77
C ASP A 146 17.64 -6.80 9.58
N LYS A 147 16.50 -6.64 10.28
CA LYS A 147 15.92 -7.67 11.14
C LYS A 147 14.67 -8.27 10.53
N ASN A 148 14.34 -9.49 10.96
CA ASN A 148 13.09 -10.12 10.56
C ASN A 148 11.87 -9.30 11.05
N VAL A 149 10.94 -9.00 10.15
CA VAL A 149 9.76 -8.17 10.39
C VAL A 149 8.87 -8.74 11.50
N LEU A 150 8.72 -10.06 11.57
CA LEU A 150 7.88 -10.72 12.58
C LEU A 150 8.51 -10.65 13.99
N GLU A 151 9.85 -10.68 14.09
CA GLU A 151 10.54 -10.48 15.38
C GLU A 151 10.35 -9.05 15.88
N VAL A 152 10.48 -8.07 14.98
CA VAL A 152 10.22 -6.66 15.30
C VAL A 152 8.76 -6.45 15.70
N ALA A 153 7.81 -7.07 15.02
CA ALA A 153 6.39 -7.00 15.37
C ALA A 153 6.13 -7.52 16.79
N LYS A 154 6.72 -8.65 17.16
CA LYS A 154 6.63 -9.20 18.53
C LYS A 154 7.18 -8.24 19.57
N SER A 155 8.27 -7.53 19.27
CA SER A 155 8.92 -6.58 20.19
C SER A 155 8.09 -5.31 20.41
N ILE A 156 7.36 -4.85 19.41
CA ILE A 156 6.49 -3.65 19.49
C ILE A 156 5.20 -3.96 20.22
N GLY A 157 4.77 -5.24 20.18
CA GLY A 157 3.55 -5.71 20.83
C GLY A 157 2.27 -5.43 20.04
N THR A 158 1.22 -6.11 20.43
CA THR A 158 -0.11 -5.98 19.81
C THR A 158 -0.83 -4.72 20.28
N GLN A 159 -1.81 -4.29 19.51
CA GLN A 159 -2.70 -3.18 19.86
C GLN A 159 -3.59 -3.55 21.02
N ILE A 160 -3.78 -2.61 21.96
CA ILE A 160 -4.71 -2.77 23.08
C ILE A 160 -6.14 -2.66 22.53
N SER A 161 -6.85 -3.78 22.52
CA SER A 161 -8.24 -3.88 22.08
C SER A 161 -9.18 -4.37 23.18
N ASP A 162 -8.64 -4.68 24.36
CA ASP A 162 -9.44 -5.10 25.51
C ASP A 162 -10.24 -3.90 26.06
N LYS A 163 -11.56 -4.06 26.10
CA LYS A 163 -12.47 -3.01 26.55
C LYS A 163 -12.24 -2.61 28.01
N GLU A 164 -11.86 -3.55 28.86
CA GLU A 164 -11.61 -3.27 30.27
C GLU A 164 -10.32 -2.49 30.48
N GLU A 165 -9.28 -2.84 29.74
CA GLU A 165 -8.01 -2.11 29.76
C GLU A 165 -8.18 -0.69 29.20
N ILE A 166 -8.89 -0.55 28.08
CA ILE A 166 -9.22 0.76 27.49
C ILE A 166 -10.05 1.60 28.47
N ARG A 167 -11.02 0.99 29.18
CA ARG A 167 -11.83 1.68 30.18
C ARG A 167 -10.99 2.23 31.34
N LYS A 168 -10.01 1.48 31.82
CA LYS A 168 -9.04 1.96 32.82
C LYS A 168 -8.27 3.16 32.33
N ILE A 169 -7.75 3.09 31.13
CA ILE A 169 -6.99 4.19 30.52
C ILE A 169 -7.87 5.45 30.35
N ILE A 170 -9.14 5.29 29.95
CA ILE A 170 -10.09 6.41 29.85
C ILE A 170 -10.32 7.07 31.21
N ASN A 171 -10.56 6.27 32.25
CA ASN A 171 -10.80 6.78 33.60
C ASN A 171 -9.56 7.51 34.14
N GLU A 172 -8.36 6.97 33.93
CA GLU A 172 -7.11 7.68 34.26
C GLU A 172 -6.95 9.02 33.54
N VAL A 173 -7.36 9.09 32.26
CA VAL A 173 -7.33 10.36 31.50
C VAL A 173 -8.36 11.35 32.06
N PHE A 174 -9.52 10.88 32.50
CA PHE A 174 -10.53 11.72 33.17
C PHE A 174 -10.02 12.26 34.51
N ASP A 175 -9.38 11.41 35.32
CA ASP A 175 -8.83 11.80 36.63
C ASP A 175 -7.69 12.84 36.47
N GLU A 176 -6.86 12.67 35.44
CA GLU A 176 -5.76 13.62 35.10
C GLU A 176 -6.27 14.94 34.55
N ASN A 177 -7.47 14.97 33.95
CA ASN A 177 -8.01 16.14 33.23
C ASN A 177 -9.49 16.43 33.61
N PRO A 178 -9.77 16.79 34.85
CA PRO A 178 -11.16 17.00 35.32
C PRO A 178 -11.91 18.11 34.55
N LYS A 179 -11.20 19.11 34.03
CA LYS A 179 -11.80 20.16 33.22
C LYS A 179 -12.48 19.67 31.94
N VAL A 180 -12.05 18.53 31.42
CA VAL A 180 -12.63 17.94 30.19
C VAL A 180 -14.03 17.38 30.47
N ILE A 181 -14.27 16.90 31.69
CA ILE A 181 -15.59 16.45 32.16
C ILE A 181 -16.54 17.65 32.29
N ASP A 182 -16.06 18.77 32.83
CA ASP A 182 -16.84 20.01 32.95
C ASP A 182 -17.21 20.58 31.58
N ASP A 183 -16.27 20.57 30.64
CA ASP A 183 -16.51 20.98 29.28
C ASP A 183 -17.53 20.09 28.56
N PHE A 184 -17.52 18.77 28.80
CA PHE A 184 -18.51 17.85 28.27
C PHE A 184 -19.91 18.16 28.85
N LYS A 185 -20.02 18.34 30.17
CA LYS A 185 -21.29 18.69 30.86
C LYS A 185 -21.83 20.06 30.37
N SER A 186 -20.96 20.94 29.92
CA SER A 186 -21.38 22.23 29.31
C SER A 186 -21.80 22.12 27.85
N GLY A 187 -21.87 20.90 27.27
CA GLY A 187 -22.32 20.63 25.88
C GLY A 187 -21.26 20.79 24.81
N LYS A 188 -19.97 20.91 25.17
CA LYS A 188 -18.89 21.00 24.19
C LYS A 188 -18.53 19.59 23.68
N ASN A 189 -18.16 19.50 22.39
CA ASN A 189 -17.66 18.26 21.81
C ASN A 189 -16.19 18.04 22.20
N VAL A 190 -15.97 17.20 23.20
CA VAL A 190 -14.63 16.87 23.74
C VAL A 190 -14.07 15.54 23.24
N ASN A 191 -14.85 14.77 22.45
CA ASN A 191 -14.47 13.42 22.03
C ASN A 191 -13.11 13.38 21.33
N GLY A 192 -12.87 14.30 20.38
CA GLY A 192 -11.60 14.36 19.66
C GLY A 192 -10.41 14.72 20.57
N PHE A 193 -10.62 15.57 21.55
CA PHE A 193 -9.58 15.96 22.51
C PHE A 193 -9.22 14.80 23.44
N ILE A 194 -10.22 14.12 24.03
CA ILE A 194 -10.01 12.95 24.89
C ILE A 194 -9.31 11.83 24.12
N MET A 195 -9.77 11.55 22.89
CA MET A 195 -9.11 10.58 22.02
C MET A 195 -7.64 10.93 21.78
N GLY A 196 -7.33 12.21 21.56
CA GLY A 196 -5.94 12.70 21.41
C GLY A 196 -5.08 12.43 22.65
N LEU A 197 -5.64 12.66 23.87
CA LEU A 197 -4.96 12.38 25.13
C LEU A 197 -4.71 10.87 25.33
N ILE A 198 -5.71 10.03 25.06
CA ILE A 198 -5.60 8.57 25.14
C ILE A 198 -4.52 8.06 24.17
N MET A 199 -4.55 8.54 22.92
CA MET A 199 -3.56 8.18 21.91
C MET A 199 -2.15 8.62 22.29
N LYS A 200 -2.00 9.79 22.90
CA LYS A 200 -0.72 10.28 23.40
C LYS A 200 -0.20 9.44 24.56
N LYS A 201 -1.06 9.14 25.56
CA LYS A 201 -0.72 8.33 26.73
C LYS A 201 -0.30 6.91 26.38
N THR A 202 -0.97 6.32 25.40
CA THR A 202 -0.69 4.94 24.94
C THR A 202 0.29 4.86 23.77
N SER A 203 0.87 6.00 23.36
CA SER A 203 1.77 6.08 22.19
C SER A 203 1.16 5.53 20.90
N GLY A 204 -0.17 5.58 20.77
CA GLY A 204 -0.92 5.09 19.61
C GLY A 204 -1.15 3.58 19.61
N LYS A 205 -1.00 2.90 20.74
CA LYS A 205 -1.20 1.43 20.86
C LYS A 205 -2.65 1.01 21.07
N VAL A 206 -3.57 1.90 21.35
CA VAL A 206 -5.01 1.54 21.47
C VAL A 206 -5.70 1.50 20.12
N ASN A 207 -6.70 0.63 20.02
CA ASN A 207 -7.58 0.57 18.84
C ASN A 207 -8.56 1.75 18.85
N PRO A 208 -8.49 2.68 17.87
CA PRO A 208 -9.33 3.88 17.88
C PRO A 208 -10.83 3.56 17.80
N GLY A 209 -11.21 2.50 17.08
CA GLY A 209 -12.61 2.10 16.92
C GLY A 209 -13.20 1.62 18.24
N VAL A 210 -12.50 0.71 18.95
CA VAL A 210 -12.91 0.19 20.26
C VAL A 210 -12.89 1.31 21.31
N THR A 211 -11.86 2.16 21.26
CA THR A 211 -11.73 3.30 22.17
C THR A 211 -12.88 4.29 22.04
N ASN A 212 -13.28 4.63 20.79
CA ASN A 212 -14.43 5.50 20.56
C ASN A 212 -15.74 4.91 21.11
N MET A 213 -15.92 3.58 20.95
CA MET A 213 -17.10 2.90 21.48
C MET A 213 -17.13 2.97 23.02
N VAL A 214 -16.02 2.59 23.67
CA VAL A 214 -15.93 2.59 25.14
C VAL A 214 -16.00 4.02 25.70
N LEU A 215 -15.37 4.99 25.03
CA LEU A 215 -15.46 6.40 25.42
C LEU A 215 -16.90 6.90 25.34
N GLY A 216 -17.65 6.55 24.30
CA GLY A 216 -19.07 6.90 24.20
C GLY A 216 -19.94 6.25 25.28
N GLU A 217 -19.57 5.04 25.73
CA GLU A 217 -20.23 4.38 26.87
C GLU A 217 -19.92 5.11 28.19
N GLU A 218 -18.68 5.48 28.46
CA GLU A 218 -18.26 6.15 29.68
C GLU A 218 -18.79 7.59 29.77
N LEU A 219 -18.79 8.34 28.66
CA LEU A 219 -19.35 9.70 28.62
C LEU A 219 -20.88 9.74 28.85
N LYS A 220 -21.61 8.66 28.53
CA LYS A 220 -23.04 8.56 28.83
C LYS A 220 -23.36 8.30 30.31
N LYS A 221 -22.37 7.90 31.11
CA LYS A 221 -22.50 7.64 32.53
C LYS A 221 -22.20 8.89 33.39
N LEU A 222 -21.60 9.94 32.78
CA LEU A 222 -21.27 11.22 33.43
C LEU A 222 -22.42 12.22 33.36
#